data_37b76acc3632aef45222353af928a01e
#
_entry.id   37b76acc3632aef45222353af928a01e
#
_cell.length_a   1.000
_cell.length_b   1.000
_cell.length_c   1.000
_cell.angle_alpha   90.00
_cell.angle_beta   90.00
_cell.angle_gamma   90.00
#
_symmetry.space_group_name_H-M   'P 1'
#
loop_
_entity.id
_entity.type
_entity.pdbx_description
1 polymer ?
#
loop_
_entity_poly.entity_id
_entity_poly.type
_entity_poly.pdbx_seq_one_letter_code
_entity_poly.pdbx_strand_id
1 'polypeptide(L)'
;MLANSSLSIESLVRNDLAAGIGNVVDTGAMTGSGSSGQPTGINSATGVNSITLATAATPTWAETVNAESLVLADNVPFNSPGYLTNSTVTGNLKTTAKATNQAIFIMDADGRVNGHPVTISNAVAAGYLLRNVV
;
A
#
# COMPACT_ATOMS: atom_id res chain seq x y z
N MET A 1 40.78 -3.06 -23.89
CA MET A 1 39.88 -2.25 -23.02
C MET A 1 38.38 -2.49 -23.22
N LEU A 2 37.94 -3.32 -24.16
CA LEU A 2 36.51 -3.61 -24.43
C LEU A 2 35.92 -4.76 -23.58
N ALA A 3 36.73 -5.62 -23.00
CA ALA A 3 36.24 -6.79 -22.26
C ALA A 3 35.66 -6.48 -20.88
N ASN A 4 36.08 -5.37 -20.23
CA ASN A 4 35.59 -5.01 -18.91
C ASN A 4 34.25 -4.23 -18.93
N SER A 5 33.90 -3.60 -20.07
CA SER A 5 32.64 -2.89 -20.23
C SER A 5 31.46 -3.84 -20.46
N SER A 6 31.70 -4.98 -21.14
CA SER A 6 30.64 -5.96 -21.42
C SER A 6 30.16 -6.70 -20.15
N LEU A 7 31.07 -7.02 -19.23
CA LEU A 7 30.75 -7.66 -17.95
C LEU A 7 29.92 -6.74 -17.03
N SER A 8 30.20 -5.43 -17.04
CA SER A 8 29.41 -4.47 -16.24
C SER A 8 28.02 -4.23 -16.84
N ILE A 9 27.90 -4.24 -18.17
CA ILE A 9 26.62 -4.11 -18.86
C ILE A 9 25.74 -5.34 -18.61
N GLU A 10 26.31 -6.55 -18.66
CA GLU A 10 25.57 -7.78 -18.39
C GLU A 10 25.03 -7.82 -16.96
N SER A 11 25.81 -7.44 -15.97
CA SER A 11 25.36 -7.37 -14.58
C SER A 11 24.29 -6.31 -14.36
N LEU A 12 24.42 -5.16 -15.03
CA LEU A 12 23.42 -4.09 -14.98
C LEU A 12 22.08 -4.57 -15.58
N VAL A 13 22.10 -5.19 -16.75
CA VAL A 13 20.90 -5.71 -17.41
C VAL A 13 20.24 -6.82 -16.58
N ARG A 14 21.01 -7.72 -15.96
CA ARG A 14 20.49 -8.76 -15.09
C ARG A 14 19.79 -8.17 -13.86
N ASN A 15 20.39 -7.17 -13.23
CA ASN A 15 19.83 -6.52 -12.06
C ASN A 15 18.54 -5.75 -12.41
N ASP A 16 18.54 -5.05 -13.53
CA ASP A 16 17.38 -4.30 -14.01
C ASP A 16 16.21 -5.23 -14.37
N LEU A 17 16.51 -6.36 -15.05
CA LEU A 17 15.52 -7.38 -15.35
C LEU A 17 14.95 -8.02 -14.07
N ALA A 18 15.80 -8.35 -13.11
CA ALA A 18 15.36 -8.92 -11.83
C ALA A 18 14.46 -7.95 -11.06
N ALA A 19 14.81 -6.65 -11.02
CA ALA A 19 13.98 -5.61 -10.42
C ALA A 19 12.64 -5.45 -11.15
N GLY A 20 12.65 -5.49 -12.49
CA GLY A 20 11.43 -5.43 -13.31
C GLY A 20 10.49 -6.61 -13.03
N ILE A 21 11.01 -7.83 -12.97
CA ILE A 21 10.24 -9.04 -12.62
C ILE A 21 9.67 -8.92 -11.20
N GLY A 22 10.46 -8.48 -10.24
CA GLY A 22 10.01 -8.26 -8.87
C GLY A 22 8.81 -7.30 -8.81
N ASN A 23 8.88 -6.17 -9.48
CA ASN A 23 7.78 -5.20 -9.55
C ASN A 23 6.50 -5.78 -10.17
N VAL A 24 6.63 -6.60 -11.22
CA VAL A 24 5.47 -7.24 -11.86
C VAL A 24 4.82 -8.26 -10.91
N VAL A 25 5.62 -9.06 -10.21
CA VAL A 25 5.14 -10.02 -9.22
C VAL A 25 4.43 -9.32 -8.07
N ASP A 26 5.02 -8.26 -7.50
CA ASP A 26 4.43 -7.48 -6.42
C ASP A 26 3.11 -6.83 -6.85
N THR A 27 3.09 -6.23 -8.04
CA THR A 27 1.86 -5.64 -8.59
C THR A 27 0.79 -6.70 -8.82
N GLY A 28 1.15 -7.87 -9.36
CA GLY A 28 0.25 -9.00 -9.56
C GLY A 28 -0.33 -9.53 -8.24
N ALA A 29 0.49 -9.63 -7.19
CA ALA A 29 0.05 -10.05 -5.86
C ALA A 29 -0.92 -9.04 -5.23
N MET A 30 -0.75 -7.75 -5.48
CA MET A 30 -1.60 -6.70 -4.91
C MET A 30 -2.89 -6.47 -5.71
N THR A 31 -2.79 -6.38 -7.03
CA THR A 31 -3.88 -5.91 -7.91
C THR A 31 -4.26 -6.87 -9.02
N GLY A 32 -3.71 -8.09 -9.05
CA GLY A 32 -3.98 -9.08 -10.09
C GLY A 32 -5.47 -9.37 -10.23
N SER A 33 -5.92 -9.55 -11.49
CA SER A 33 -7.35 -9.73 -11.80
C SER A 33 -7.86 -11.15 -11.60
N GLY A 34 -7.00 -12.13 -11.38
CA GLY A 34 -7.36 -13.57 -11.36
C GLY A 34 -7.71 -14.15 -12.73
N SER A 35 -7.45 -13.41 -13.81
CA SER A 35 -7.74 -13.80 -15.20
C SER A 35 -6.52 -13.64 -16.10
N SER A 36 -6.56 -14.24 -17.30
CA SER A 36 -5.49 -14.12 -18.31
C SER A 36 -4.09 -14.50 -17.79
N GLY A 37 -4.00 -15.52 -16.93
CA GLY A 37 -2.73 -15.99 -16.36
C GLY A 37 -2.20 -15.14 -15.19
N GLN A 38 -2.96 -14.15 -14.72
CA GLN A 38 -2.61 -13.38 -13.52
C GLN A 38 -3.21 -14.02 -12.26
N PRO A 39 -2.49 -14.03 -11.13
CA PRO A 39 -3.05 -14.44 -9.85
C PRO A 39 -4.15 -13.46 -9.40
N THR A 40 -5.06 -13.91 -8.55
CA THR A 40 -6.00 -13.01 -7.89
C THR A 40 -5.24 -12.21 -6.83
N GLY A 41 -5.14 -10.91 -7.02
CA GLY A 41 -4.51 -10.00 -6.07
C GLY A 41 -5.35 -9.80 -4.81
N ILE A 42 -4.73 -9.33 -3.74
CA ILE A 42 -5.39 -9.06 -2.45
C ILE A 42 -6.60 -8.13 -2.63
N ASN A 43 -6.49 -7.11 -3.49
CA ASN A 43 -7.57 -6.16 -3.75
C ASN A 43 -8.76 -6.77 -4.52
N SER A 44 -8.54 -7.87 -5.23
CA SER A 44 -9.55 -8.55 -6.05
C SER A 44 -10.09 -9.81 -5.37
N ALA A 45 -9.56 -10.16 -4.20
CA ALA A 45 -9.98 -11.36 -3.47
C ALA A 45 -11.41 -11.20 -2.94
N THR A 46 -12.19 -12.26 -3.03
CA THR A 46 -13.55 -12.32 -2.45
C THR A 46 -13.46 -12.49 -0.92
N GLY A 47 -14.33 -11.80 -0.19
CA GLY A 47 -14.40 -11.91 1.27
C GLY A 47 -13.45 -10.99 2.02
N VAL A 48 -12.78 -10.07 1.34
CA VAL A 48 -12.03 -8.99 1.99
C VAL A 48 -12.95 -7.80 2.30
N ASN A 49 -12.77 -7.20 3.46
CA ASN A 49 -13.48 -5.97 3.81
C ASN A 49 -12.98 -4.81 2.95
N SER A 50 -13.91 -4.02 2.43
CA SER A 50 -13.59 -2.83 1.65
C SER A 50 -14.40 -1.65 2.11
N ILE A 51 -13.83 -0.46 2.03
CA ILE A 51 -14.52 0.81 2.20
C ILE A 51 -14.35 1.65 0.93
N THR A 52 -15.40 2.36 0.57
CA THR A 52 -15.33 3.34 -0.52
C THR A 52 -14.98 4.69 0.07
N LEU A 53 -13.89 5.29 -0.39
CA LEU A 53 -13.49 6.62 0.02
C LEU A 53 -14.41 7.66 -0.64
N ALA A 54 -14.84 8.68 0.11
CA ALA A 54 -15.61 9.79 -0.41
C ALA A 54 -14.83 10.59 -1.47
N THR A 55 -13.52 10.73 -1.27
CA THR A 55 -12.62 11.33 -2.26
C THR A 55 -11.50 10.33 -2.57
N ALA A 56 -11.31 10.04 -3.85
CA ALA A 56 -10.30 9.10 -4.29
C ALA A 56 -8.89 9.47 -3.76
N ALA A 57 -8.17 8.49 -3.26
CA ALA A 57 -6.83 8.63 -2.69
C ALA A 57 -6.70 9.58 -1.49
N THR A 58 -7.80 10.12 -0.96
CA THR A 58 -7.80 11.08 0.16
C THR A 58 -8.71 10.58 1.27
N PRO A 59 -8.24 9.61 2.09
CA PRO A 59 -9.05 9.09 3.19
C PRO A 59 -9.27 10.16 4.25
N THR A 60 -10.48 10.21 4.79
CA THR A 60 -10.83 10.99 5.96
C THR A 60 -10.45 10.23 7.24
N TRP A 61 -10.41 10.95 8.37
CA TRP A 61 -10.16 10.30 9.66
C TRP A 61 -11.23 9.23 10.00
N ALA A 62 -12.49 9.53 9.73
CA ALA A 62 -13.60 8.60 9.96
C ALA A 62 -13.47 7.32 9.11
N GLU A 63 -13.11 7.44 7.85
CA GLU A 63 -12.87 6.28 6.95
C GLU A 63 -11.67 5.45 7.41
N THR A 64 -10.60 6.10 7.89
CA THR A 64 -9.43 5.42 8.42
C THR A 64 -9.77 4.59 9.66
N VAL A 65 -10.54 5.16 10.60
CA VAL A 65 -11.00 4.46 11.81
C VAL A 65 -12.01 3.35 11.46
N ASN A 66 -12.88 3.58 10.47
CA ASN A 66 -13.83 2.56 10.01
C ASN A 66 -13.11 1.34 9.41
N ALA A 67 -12.06 1.55 8.61
CA ALA A 67 -11.25 0.45 8.08
C ALA A 67 -10.65 -0.41 9.20
N GLU A 68 -10.23 0.20 10.30
CA GLU A 68 -9.75 -0.49 11.47
C GLU A 68 -10.85 -1.30 12.16
N SER A 69 -12.02 -0.68 12.34
CA SER A 69 -13.17 -1.34 12.97
C SER A 69 -13.64 -2.57 12.21
N LEU A 70 -13.62 -2.52 10.87
CA LEU A 70 -13.97 -3.67 10.03
C LEU A 70 -13.01 -4.85 10.23
N VAL A 71 -11.70 -4.59 10.31
CA VAL A 71 -10.71 -5.65 10.58
C VAL A 71 -10.91 -6.26 11.97
N LEU A 72 -11.23 -5.43 12.97
CA LEU A 72 -11.49 -5.90 14.33
C LEU A 72 -12.78 -6.72 14.44
N ALA A 73 -13.79 -6.39 13.65
CA ALA A 73 -15.07 -7.12 13.64
C ALA A 73 -14.91 -8.58 13.19
N ASP A 74 -13.91 -8.89 12.40
CA ASP A 74 -13.61 -10.24 11.92
C ASP A 74 -12.79 -11.09 12.93
N ASN A 75 -12.61 -10.62 14.15
CA ASN A 75 -11.82 -11.30 15.19
C ASN A 75 -10.38 -11.68 14.76
N VAL A 76 -9.78 -10.88 13.90
CA VAL A 76 -8.41 -11.11 13.44
C VAL A 76 -7.43 -10.87 14.61
N PRO A 77 -6.44 -11.76 14.84
CA PRO A 77 -5.41 -11.51 15.86
C PRO A 77 -4.69 -10.19 15.63
N PHE A 78 -4.69 -9.31 16.64
CA PHE A 78 -4.21 -7.93 16.53
C PHE A 78 -2.75 -7.79 17.00
N ASN A 79 -1.85 -8.64 16.51
CA ASN A 79 -0.50 -8.73 17.03
C ASN A 79 0.42 -7.61 16.51
N SER A 80 0.33 -7.24 15.24
CA SER A 80 1.19 -6.22 14.63
C SER A 80 0.48 -5.56 13.43
N PRO A 81 -0.56 -4.76 13.68
CA PRO A 81 -1.28 -4.12 12.60
C PRO A 81 -0.43 -3.00 11.95
N GLY A 82 -0.58 -2.86 10.64
CA GLY A 82 0.07 -1.80 9.87
C GLY A 82 -0.77 -1.38 8.68
N TYR A 83 -0.47 -0.23 8.14
CA TYR A 83 -1.07 0.26 6.90
C TYR A 83 -0.11 0.06 5.75
N LEU A 84 -0.63 -0.37 4.61
CA LEU A 84 0.09 -0.42 3.34
C LEU A 84 -0.61 0.53 2.36
N THR A 85 0.13 1.46 1.80
CA THR A 85 -0.42 2.49 0.93
C THR A 85 0.59 2.94 -0.12
N ASN A 86 0.15 3.71 -1.11
CA ASN A 86 1.03 4.29 -2.10
C ASN A 86 1.50 5.70 -1.72
N SER A 87 2.42 6.25 -2.51
CA SER A 87 3.00 7.58 -2.28
C SER A 87 1.97 8.71 -2.33
N THR A 88 0.95 8.62 -3.20
CA THR A 88 -0.11 9.62 -3.34
C THR A 88 -0.98 9.68 -2.09
N VAL A 89 -1.47 8.53 -1.63
CA VAL A 89 -2.28 8.45 -0.40
C VAL A 89 -1.47 8.90 0.81
N THR A 90 -0.18 8.52 0.90
CA THR A 90 0.72 8.98 1.96
C THR A 90 0.83 10.52 2.00
N GLY A 91 0.97 11.16 0.85
CA GLY A 91 0.97 12.62 0.75
C GLY A 91 -0.33 13.24 1.26
N ASN A 92 -1.46 12.68 0.86
CA ASN A 92 -2.78 13.14 1.30
C ASN A 92 -3.00 12.93 2.81
N LEU A 93 -2.56 11.81 3.38
CA LEU A 93 -2.65 11.55 4.83
C LEU A 93 -1.86 12.57 5.67
N LYS A 94 -0.75 13.10 5.12
CA LYS A 94 0.05 14.14 5.77
C LYS A 94 -0.58 15.54 5.72
N THR A 95 -1.51 15.77 4.80
CA THR A 95 -2.16 17.08 4.60
C THR A 95 -3.60 17.10 5.07
N THR A 96 -4.25 15.93 5.21
CA THR A 96 -5.64 15.83 5.68
C THR A 96 -5.69 15.94 7.19
N ALA A 97 -6.42 16.94 7.71
CA ALA A 97 -6.61 17.11 9.14
C ALA A 97 -7.59 16.08 9.72
N LYS A 98 -7.36 15.64 10.96
CA LYS A 98 -8.28 14.73 11.70
C LYS A 98 -9.62 15.38 11.99
N ALA A 99 -9.65 16.69 12.17
CA ALA A 99 -10.88 17.47 12.40
C ALA A 99 -10.76 18.87 11.79
N THR A 100 -11.91 19.48 11.53
CA THR A 100 -11.99 20.84 10.98
C THR A 100 -11.35 21.83 11.96
N ASN A 101 -10.56 22.76 11.45
CA ASN A 101 -9.88 23.80 12.22
C ASN A 101 -8.84 23.30 13.25
N GLN A 102 -8.30 22.11 13.06
CA GLN A 102 -7.20 21.59 13.88
C GLN A 102 -5.96 21.33 13.03
N ALA A 103 -4.79 21.70 13.54
CA ALA A 103 -3.49 21.42 12.92
C ALA A 103 -2.97 20.01 13.27
N ILE A 104 -3.88 19.03 13.39
CA ILE A 104 -3.56 17.63 13.65
C ILE A 104 -3.91 16.84 12.41
N PHE A 105 -2.90 16.27 11.77
CA PHE A 105 -3.05 15.49 10.53
C PHE A 105 -3.29 14.02 10.82
N ILE A 106 -3.86 13.30 9.83
CA ILE A 106 -4.15 11.86 9.97
C ILE A 106 -2.87 11.07 10.16
N MET A 107 -1.82 11.40 9.38
CA MET A 107 -0.50 10.82 9.56
C MET A 107 0.32 11.68 10.52
N ASP A 108 0.77 11.07 11.59
CA ASP A 108 1.60 11.71 12.61
C ASP A 108 3.03 11.97 12.08
N ALA A 109 3.81 12.80 12.76
CA ALA A 109 5.18 13.14 12.36
C ALA A 109 6.11 11.93 12.27
N ASP A 110 5.87 10.90 13.07
CA ASP A 110 6.63 9.64 13.10
C ASP A 110 6.26 8.69 11.93
N GLY A 111 5.40 9.12 11.00
CA GLY A 111 4.96 8.28 9.89
C GLY A 111 3.95 7.20 10.29
N ARG A 112 3.23 7.40 11.38
CA ARG A 112 2.19 6.50 11.88
C ARG A 112 0.80 7.04 11.60
N VAL A 113 -0.15 6.13 11.43
CA VAL A 113 -1.57 6.43 11.34
C VAL A 113 -2.29 5.64 12.43
N ASN A 114 -3.01 6.34 13.28
CA ASN A 114 -3.70 5.76 14.44
C ASN A 114 -2.79 4.86 15.31
N GLY A 115 -1.53 5.27 15.52
CA GLY A 115 -0.54 4.51 16.30
C GLY A 115 0.13 3.34 15.55
N HIS A 116 -0.28 3.04 14.30
CA HIS A 116 0.23 1.92 13.52
C HIS A 116 1.21 2.38 12.43
N PRO A 117 2.25 1.60 12.13
CA PRO A 117 3.22 1.95 11.10
C PRO A 117 2.58 1.95 9.71
N VAL A 118 3.07 2.82 8.85
CA VAL A 118 2.67 2.89 7.44
C VAL A 118 3.82 2.45 6.56
N THR A 119 3.58 1.43 5.75
CA THR A 119 4.50 0.97 4.70
C THR A 119 4.06 1.54 3.36
N ILE A 120 5.01 2.06 2.59
CA ILE A 120 4.74 2.67 1.29
C ILE A 120 5.17 1.70 0.18
N SER A 121 4.23 1.34 -0.70
CA SER A 121 4.51 0.57 -1.89
C SER A 121 3.66 1.08 -3.05
N ASN A 122 4.29 1.39 -4.17
CA ASN A 122 3.59 1.81 -5.38
C ASN A 122 2.97 0.63 -6.17
N ALA A 123 3.18 -0.60 -5.73
CA ALA A 123 2.44 -1.76 -6.21
C ALA A 123 0.96 -1.73 -5.77
N VAL A 124 0.62 -0.94 -4.74
CA VAL A 124 -0.77 -0.71 -4.33
C VAL A 124 -1.40 0.33 -5.25
N ALA A 125 -2.57 0.01 -5.82
CA ALA A 125 -3.29 0.95 -6.67
C ALA A 125 -3.65 2.25 -5.91
N ALA A 126 -3.68 3.37 -6.64
CA ALA A 126 -4.08 4.65 -6.08
C ALA A 126 -5.51 4.58 -5.50
N GLY A 127 -5.68 5.00 -4.27
CA GLY A 127 -6.98 5.02 -3.59
C GLY A 127 -7.22 3.89 -2.58
N TYR A 128 -6.30 2.97 -2.40
CA TYR A 128 -6.42 1.89 -1.42
C TYR A 128 -5.55 2.17 -0.19
N LEU A 129 -6.18 2.13 0.97
CA LEU A 129 -5.53 2.03 2.27
C LEU A 129 -5.79 0.63 2.80
N LEU A 130 -4.79 -0.24 2.67
CA LEU A 130 -4.87 -1.60 3.18
C LEU A 130 -4.30 -1.63 4.58
N ARG A 131 -5.01 -2.29 5.49
CA ARG A 131 -4.48 -2.60 6.80
C ARG A 131 -3.98 -4.04 6.81
N ASN A 132 -2.70 -4.21 7.08
CA ASN A 132 -2.09 -5.52 7.23
C ASN A 132 -2.06 -5.89 8.72
N VAL A 133 -2.49 -7.12 9.03
CA VAL A 133 -2.33 -7.76 10.33
C VAL A 133 -1.42 -8.95 10.09
N VAL A 134 -0.22 -8.89 10.62
CA VAL A 134 0.76 -9.98 10.54
C VAL A 134 0.76 -10.76 11.85
#